data_5eb39fa435cb993f56e6e3461fb518b9
#
_entry.id   5eb39fa435cb993f56e6e3461fb518b9
#
_cell.length_a   1.000
_cell.length_b   1.000
_cell.length_c   1.000
_cell.angle_alpha   90.00
_cell.angle_beta   90.00
_cell.angle_gamma   90.00
#
_symmetry.space_group_name_H-M   'P 1'
#
loop_
_entity.id
_entity.type
_entity.pdbx_description
1 polymer ?
#
loop_
_entity_poly.entity_id
_entity_poly.type
_entity_poly.pdbx_seq_one_letter_code
_entity_poly.pdbx_strand_id
1 'polypeptide(L)'
;MHPCHLIRAVPAFVLLLAGLAYSASPCRADDRPNIIVIMVDDMGWSDLGCYGGEIKTPNIDALAGGGVRFTNFYNTSRCCPTRASLLTGLYPHQAGLGRMTFDTGKPGYRGFLTANTVTIPEVLREAGYRTAMVGKWHLSLTESPGDHMKFLNNQAIRKRFSDPATYPVSRGFEEHYGIIWGVTSYFDPYSLVHDLKPVREVAKDYYITDAFSDHAVEYVEKYSRGKEPFFLYLAYTAPHWPLHALPEDIRKYEDTYKVGWDAIRKARFKRMVEMGVLDKESARLSDRIRPEKKWESNPRAEWDARAMAVHAAMIDRVDQGVGRLVGKLKELKIFDNTLILFLSDNGASPEEPRRPGFDRNSETRDGRKVQYYGPKSPRKVLPGPETTYSGFGPMWANAANTPFRHWKARNHEGGVATPLIAHWPKGLEAKGGSITREPGHVIDIMATCVDLAKTKYPGKYKGRDITPLEGKSLAPIFRQGKRQGHEAIYFEHYGNRAIRKGDWKLVTLGGKPWELFNLAKDRSETVDLAARHPGRVKELEDLWNSWAKKSKVFPRP
;
A
#
# COMPACT_ATOMS: atom_id res chain seq x y z
N MET A 1 -8.32 -105.53 -38.32
CA MET A 1 -7.34 -104.60 -38.80
C MET A 1 -7.89 -103.22 -38.74
N HIS A 2 -7.66 -102.53 -37.64
CA HIS A 2 -8.16 -101.17 -37.43
C HIS A 2 -7.00 -100.23 -37.22
N PRO A 3 -6.98 -99.08 -37.80
CA PRO A 3 -5.94 -98.05 -37.45
C PRO A 3 -6.45 -97.19 -36.29
N CYS A 4 -5.51 -96.97 -35.33
CA CYS A 4 -5.67 -96.01 -34.23
C CYS A 4 -5.60 -94.55 -34.73
N HIS A 5 -6.60 -93.78 -34.36
CA HIS A 5 -6.51 -92.30 -34.48
C HIS A 5 -5.85 -91.66 -33.25
N LEU A 6 -4.70 -91.05 -33.48
CA LEU A 6 -4.06 -90.19 -32.50
C LEU A 6 -4.75 -88.81 -32.52
N ILE A 7 -5.36 -88.42 -31.38
CA ILE A 7 -5.82 -87.03 -31.13
C ILE A 7 -4.68 -86.20 -30.57
N ARG A 8 -4.25 -85.20 -31.33
CA ARG A 8 -3.28 -84.21 -30.87
C ARG A 8 -4.02 -83.12 -30.06
N ALA A 9 -3.68 -82.98 -28.78
CA ALA A 9 -4.11 -81.87 -27.95
C ALA A 9 -3.28 -80.62 -28.27
N VAL A 10 -3.98 -79.48 -28.53
CA VAL A 10 -3.38 -78.16 -28.69
C VAL A 10 -3.48 -77.42 -27.34
N PRO A 11 -2.40 -76.93 -26.79
CA PRO A 11 -2.49 -76.12 -25.56
C PRO A 11 -3.01 -74.69 -25.86
N ALA A 12 -4.08 -74.31 -25.21
CA ALA A 12 -4.59 -72.94 -25.22
C ALA A 12 -3.70 -72.02 -24.39
N PHE A 13 -3.05 -71.09 -25.05
CA PHE A 13 -2.31 -70.00 -24.40
C PHE A 13 -3.31 -68.94 -23.93
N VAL A 14 -3.52 -68.86 -22.63
CA VAL A 14 -4.30 -67.79 -22.01
C VAL A 14 -3.38 -66.58 -21.87
N LEU A 15 -3.52 -65.54 -22.70
CA LEU A 15 -2.88 -64.24 -22.55
C LEU A 15 -3.58 -63.48 -21.40
N LEU A 16 -2.92 -63.39 -20.23
CA LEU A 16 -3.27 -62.48 -19.15
C LEU A 16 -2.82 -61.07 -19.56
N LEU A 17 -3.75 -60.24 -20.04
CA LEU A 17 -3.59 -58.80 -20.17
C LEU A 17 -3.63 -58.19 -18.76
N ALA A 18 -2.45 -58.00 -18.14
CA ALA A 18 -2.33 -57.16 -16.95
C ALA A 18 -2.54 -55.70 -17.36
N GLY A 19 -3.78 -55.22 -17.19
CA GLY A 19 -4.10 -53.79 -17.30
C GLY A 19 -3.39 -53.01 -16.23
N LEU A 20 -2.30 -52.31 -16.58
CA LEU A 20 -1.71 -51.26 -15.80
C LEU A 20 -2.74 -50.12 -15.70
N ALA A 21 -3.58 -50.17 -14.66
CA ALA A 21 -4.36 -49.02 -14.24
C ALA A 21 -3.35 -47.94 -13.79
N TYR A 22 -3.02 -47.02 -14.67
CA TYR A 22 -2.44 -45.74 -14.30
C TYR A 22 -3.43 -45.03 -13.40
N SER A 23 -3.32 -45.23 -12.10
CA SER A 23 -3.98 -44.36 -11.12
C SER A 23 -3.34 -42.97 -11.28
N ALA A 24 -3.99 -42.14 -12.11
CA ALA A 24 -3.72 -40.72 -12.07
C ALA A 24 -3.95 -40.28 -10.61
N SER A 25 -2.88 -40.09 -9.86
CA SER A 25 -2.95 -39.44 -8.56
C SER A 25 -3.75 -38.17 -8.75
N PRO A 26 -4.80 -37.90 -7.96
CA PRO A 26 -5.52 -36.64 -8.05
C PRO A 26 -4.47 -35.54 -7.90
N CYS A 27 -4.36 -34.70 -8.92
CA CYS A 27 -3.46 -33.56 -8.91
C CYS A 27 -3.82 -32.75 -7.67
N ARG A 28 -3.00 -32.83 -6.62
CA ARG A 28 -3.22 -32.17 -5.36
C ARG A 28 -3.27 -30.69 -5.65
N ALA A 29 -4.39 -30.04 -5.33
CA ALA A 29 -4.48 -28.60 -5.44
C ALA A 29 -3.30 -27.98 -4.69
N ASP A 30 -2.70 -26.94 -5.24
CA ASP A 30 -1.57 -26.25 -4.61
C ASP A 30 -2.02 -25.70 -3.24
N ASP A 31 -1.42 -26.20 -2.16
CA ASP A 31 -1.79 -25.78 -0.79
C ASP A 31 -1.31 -24.37 -0.47
N ARG A 32 -0.46 -23.78 -1.34
CA ARG A 32 0.02 -22.41 -1.16
C ARG A 32 -1.13 -21.43 -1.40
N PRO A 33 -1.24 -20.35 -0.61
CA PRO A 33 -2.32 -19.38 -0.78
C PRO A 33 -2.14 -18.51 -2.02
N ASN A 34 -3.24 -18.03 -2.58
CA ASN A 34 -3.20 -16.79 -3.34
C ASN A 34 -2.86 -15.64 -2.41
N ILE A 35 -2.18 -14.63 -2.91
CA ILE A 35 -1.76 -13.48 -2.12
C ILE A 35 -2.22 -12.20 -2.82
N ILE A 36 -3.02 -11.40 -2.13
CA ILE A 36 -3.46 -10.09 -2.60
C ILE A 36 -2.96 -9.04 -1.62
N VAL A 37 -2.20 -8.07 -2.12
CA VAL A 37 -1.81 -6.88 -1.36
C VAL A 37 -2.59 -5.70 -1.90
N ILE A 38 -3.47 -5.13 -1.07
CA ILE A 38 -4.26 -3.94 -1.39
C ILE A 38 -3.59 -2.76 -0.68
N MET A 39 -3.07 -1.81 -1.46
CA MET A 39 -2.46 -0.61 -0.93
C MET A 39 -3.24 0.61 -1.38
N VAL A 40 -3.58 1.49 -0.44
CA VAL A 40 -4.17 2.81 -0.71
C VAL A 40 -3.12 3.90 -0.52
N ASP A 41 -3.37 5.09 -1.07
CA ASP A 41 -2.41 6.19 -1.18
C ASP A 41 -2.88 7.39 -0.36
N ASP A 42 -2.10 7.82 0.64
CA ASP A 42 -2.40 8.96 1.52
C ASP A 42 -3.59 8.78 2.48
N MET A 43 -4.04 7.56 2.76
CA MET A 43 -5.10 7.34 3.75
C MET A 43 -4.55 7.48 5.18
N GLY A 44 -5.28 8.20 6.03
CA GLY A 44 -4.94 8.37 7.43
C GLY A 44 -5.15 7.10 8.27
N TRP A 45 -4.42 6.99 9.38
CA TRP A 45 -4.46 5.82 10.25
C TRP A 45 -5.85 5.49 10.82
N SER A 46 -6.67 6.51 11.02
CA SER A 46 -8.00 6.39 11.62
C SER A 46 -9.16 6.57 10.65
N ASP A 47 -8.93 6.53 9.34
CA ASP A 47 -10.00 6.77 8.37
C ASP A 47 -10.99 5.59 8.25
N LEU A 48 -10.53 4.35 8.47
CA LEU A 48 -11.37 3.15 8.37
C LEU A 48 -12.29 2.98 9.58
N GLY A 49 -13.50 2.46 9.37
CA GLY A 49 -14.45 2.14 10.44
C GLY A 49 -13.85 1.21 11.49
N CYS A 50 -13.18 0.14 11.08
CA CYS A 50 -12.53 -0.81 11.98
C CYS A 50 -11.30 -0.25 12.74
N TYR A 51 -10.85 0.97 12.41
CA TYR A 51 -9.85 1.75 13.16
C TYR A 51 -10.46 3.00 13.82
N GLY A 52 -11.78 3.10 13.96
CA GLY A 52 -12.48 4.17 14.68
C GLY A 52 -12.92 5.33 13.80
N GLY A 53 -12.77 5.26 12.46
CA GLY A 53 -13.27 6.23 11.50
C GLY A 53 -14.80 6.28 11.42
N GLU A 54 -15.34 7.38 10.88
CA GLU A 54 -16.75 7.52 10.54
C GLU A 54 -17.02 7.24 9.06
N ILE A 55 -15.98 7.04 8.27
CA ILE A 55 -16.11 6.70 6.87
C ILE A 55 -16.68 5.29 6.74
N LYS A 56 -17.65 5.12 5.87
CA LYS A 56 -18.33 3.84 5.65
C LYS A 56 -17.41 2.89 4.86
N THR A 57 -16.86 1.90 5.54
CA THR A 57 -15.96 0.91 4.95
C THR A 57 -16.38 -0.53 5.27
N PRO A 58 -17.67 -0.91 5.02
CA PRO A 58 -18.22 -2.18 5.47
C PRO A 58 -17.48 -3.42 4.93
N ASN A 59 -16.94 -3.36 3.71
CA ASN A 59 -16.23 -4.48 3.10
C ASN A 59 -14.83 -4.66 3.70
N ILE A 60 -14.10 -3.58 3.92
CA ILE A 60 -12.79 -3.58 4.59
C ILE A 60 -12.97 -3.94 6.07
N ASP A 61 -14.01 -3.41 6.72
CA ASP A 61 -14.34 -3.73 8.11
C ASP A 61 -14.71 -5.22 8.28
N ALA A 62 -15.36 -5.82 7.28
CA ALA A 62 -15.64 -7.27 7.27
C ALA A 62 -14.35 -8.09 7.15
N LEU A 63 -13.38 -7.68 6.33
CA LEU A 63 -12.06 -8.31 6.29
C LEU A 63 -11.36 -8.21 7.66
N ALA A 64 -11.43 -7.05 8.31
CA ALA A 64 -10.90 -6.87 9.66
C ALA A 64 -11.62 -7.75 10.70
N GLY A 65 -12.95 -7.87 10.59
CA GLY A 65 -13.78 -8.70 11.46
C GLY A 65 -13.50 -10.21 11.34
N GLY A 66 -13.12 -10.68 10.15
CA GLY A 66 -12.69 -12.06 9.91
C GLY A 66 -11.17 -12.28 9.97
N GLY A 67 -10.40 -11.22 10.20
CA GLY A 67 -8.95 -11.21 10.12
C GLY A 67 -8.27 -10.72 11.40
N VAL A 68 -7.03 -10.25 11.25
CA VAL A 68 -6.21 -9.65 12.30
C VAL A 68 -5.89 -8.20 11.93
N ARG A 69 -6.13 -7.28 12.86
CA ARG A 69 -5.75 -5.86 12.75
C ARG A 69 -4.43 -5.61 13.47
N PHE A 70 -3.48 -5.03 12.75
CA PHE A 70 -2.20 -4.61 13.32
C PHE A 70 -2.29 -3.14 13.73
N THR A 71 -1.98 -2.83 14.97
CA THR A 71 -1.92 -1.44 15.42
C THR A 71 -0.52 -0.85 15.38
N ASN A 72 0.52 -1.68 15.32
CA ASN A 72 1.94 -1.29 15.31
C ASN A 72 2.63 -1.66 13.98
N PHE A 73 1.97 -1.41 12.85
CA PHE A 73 2.57 -1.64 11.53
C PHE A 73 3.07 -0.34 10.92
N TYR A 74 4.22 -0.40 10.25
CA TYR A 74 4.93 0.78 9.78
C TYR A 74 5.22 0.76 8.29
N ASN A 75 5.11 1.94 7.67
CA ASN A 75 5.58 2.26 6.34
C ASN A 75 6.85 3.15 6.40
N THR A 76 7.29 3.74 5.29
CA THR A 76 8.46 4.62 5.23
C THR A 76 8.10 6.10 5.05
N SER A 77 6.93 6.50 5.51
CA SER A 77 6.35 7.85 5.50
C SER A 77 6.09 8.50 4.14
N ARG A 78 6.44 7.86 3.02
CA ARG A 78 6.25 8.41 1.68
C ARG A 78 5.98 7.31 0.65
N CYS A 79 5.19 7.62 -0.39
CA CYS A 79 4.70 6.69 -1.39
C CYS A 79 5.79 5.86 -2.11
N CYS A 80 6.70 6.48 -2.88
CA CYS A 80 7.71 5.70 -3.60
C CYS A 80 8.63 4.89 -2.67
N PRO A 81 9.19 5.45 -1.57
CA PRO A 81 9.98 4.68 -0.62
C PRO A 81 9.25 3.48 -0.04
N THR A 82 7.98 3.65 0.35
CA THR A 82 7.16 2.57 0.91
C THR A 82 6.90 1.47 -0.12
N ARG A 83 6.53 1.84 -1.35
CA ARG A 83 6.28 0.88 -2.45
C ARG A 83 7.54 0.09 -2.81
N ALA A 84 8.70 0.77 -2.83
CA ALA A 84 9.99 0.10 -3.01
C ALA A 84 10.28 -0.89 -1.88
N SER A 85 10.09 -0.47 -0.63
CA SER A 85 10.34 -1.33 0.53
C SER A 85 9.39 -2.53 0.58
N LEU A 86 8.11 -2.33 0.29
CA LEU A 86 7.13 -3.41 0.23
C LEU A 86 7.52 -4.46 -0.81
N LEU A 87 7.80 -4.02 -2.03
CA LEU A 87 8.05 -4.94 -3.15
C LEU A 87 9.41 -5.63 -3.09
N THR A 88 10.40 -5.07 -2.39
CA THR A 88 11.76 -5.63 -2.34
C THR A 88 12.15 -6.25 -1.00
N GLY A 89 11.42 -5.95 0.08
CA GLY A 89 11.79 -6.36 1.43
C GLY A 89 13.03 -5.66 1.99
N LEU A 90 13.42 -4.51 1.39
CA LEU A 90 14.59 -3.72 1.73
C LEU A 90 14.19 -2.34 2.23
N TYR A 91 15.07 -1.68 2.98
CA TYR A 91 14.89 -0.25 3.22
C TYR A 91 15.04 0.54 1.91
N PRO A 92 14.31 1.66 1.73
CA PRO A 92 14.16 2.31 0.43
C PRO A 92 15.48 2.77 -0.19
N HIS A 93 16.45 3.19 0.63
CA HIS A 93 17.77 3.58 0.18
C HIS A 93 18.59 2.40 -0.39
N GLN A 94 18.43 1.20 0.17
CA GLN A 94 19.06 -0.01 -0.37
C GLN A 94 18.50 -0.35 -1.75
N ALA A 95 17.23 -0.01 -1.98
CA ALA A 95 16.55 -0.20 -3.27
C ALA A 95 16.79 0.94 -4.28
N GLY A 96 17.46 2.03 -3.89
CA GLY A 96 17.73 3.19 -4.74
C GLY A 96 16.64 4.27 -4.71
N LEU A 97 15.65 4.15 -3.82
CA LEU A 97 14.45 5.01 -3.74
C LEU A 97 14.28 5.68 -2.36
N GLY A 98 15.38 6.15 -1.75
CA GLY A 98 15.35 6.92 -0.50
C GLY A 98 14.61 8.27 -0.60
N ARG A 99 14.34 8.74 -1.83
CA ARG A 99 13.53 9.93 -2.14
C ARG A 99 12.50 9.61 -3.23
N MET A 100 12.11 10.64 -3.98
CA MET A 100 11.24 10.51 -5.16
C MET A 100 11.99 9.91 -6.36
N THR A 101 11.30 9.75 -7.47
CA THR A 101 11.76 9.06 -8.69
C THR A 101 12.65 9.93 -9.59
N PHE A 102 13.59 10.67 -9.00
CA PHE A 102 14.62 11.44 -9.72
C PHE A 102 16.00 10.90 -9.39
N ASP A 103 16.83 10.66 -10.40
CA ASP A 103 18.20 10.21 -10.19
C ASP A 103 19.09 11.38 -9.75
N THR A 104 19.69 11.23 -8.59
CA THR A 104 20.65 12.22 -8.04
C THR A 104 22.11 11.77 -8.18
N GLY A 105 22.35 10.63 -8.84
CA GLY A 105 23.67 10.02 -8.96
C GLY A 105 24.19 9.34 -7.68
N LYS A 106 23.46 9.42 -6.55
CA LYS A 106 23.85 8.79 -5.29
C LYS A 106 23.24 7.38 -5.17
N PRO A 107 23.96 6.39 -4.60
CA PRO A 107 23.50 4.99 -4.59
C PRO A 107 22.12 4.76 -3.98
N GLY A 108 21.79 5.45 -2.88
CA GLY A 108 20.50 5.35 -2.22
C GLY A 108 19.36 6.17 -2.88
N TYR A 109 19.64 6.91 -3.97
CA TYR A 109 18.75 7.92 -4.53
C TYR A 109 18.76 7.94 -6.06
N ARG A 110 18.63 6.75 -6.65
CA ARG A 110 18.64 6.52 -8.11
C ARG A 110 17.29 6.80 -8.77
N GLY A 111 16.22 6.94 -7.97
CA GLY A 111 14.90 7.24 -8.47
C GLY A 111 14.16 6.07 -9.14
N PHE A 112 14.74 4.86 -9.12
CA PHE A 112 14.15 3.61 -9.61
C PHE A 112 14.73 2.41 -8.85
N LEU A 113 14.07 1.25 -8.96
CA LEU A 113 14.57 0.02 -8.34
C LEU A 113 15.86 -0.44 -9.00
N THR A 114 16.95 -0.46 -8.24
CA THR A 114 18.28 -0.81 -8.74
C THR A 114 18.40 -2.29 -9.09
N ALA A 115 19.36 -2.61 -9.95
CA ALA A 115 19.52 -3.95 -10.50
C ALA A 115 19.97 -5.04 -9.47
N ASN A 116 20.44 -4.60 -8.30
CA ASN A 116 20.79 -5.49 -7.17
C ASN A 116 19.60 -5.75 -6.23
N THR A 117 18.38 -5.49 -6.68
CA THR A 117 17.13 -5.78 -5.95
C THR A 117 16.27 -6.74 -6.75
N VAL A 118 15.54 -7.60 -6.05
CA VAL A 118 14.44 -8.39 -6.62
C VAL A 118 13.12 -7.92 -6.02
N THR A 119 12.05 -8.09 -6.77
CA THR A 119 10.69 -7.77 -6.35
C THR A 119 9.92 -9.02 -5.96
N ILE A 120 8.83 -8.88 -5.19
CA ILE A 120 7.93 -10.00 -4.86
C ILE A 120 7.54 -10.79 -6.11
N PRO A 121 7.03 -10.17 -7.21
CA PRO A 121 6.65 -10.93 -8.39
C PRO A 121 7.83 -11.62 -9.08
N GLU A 122 9.04 -11.03 -9.08
CA GLU A 122 10.23 -11.73 -9.62
C GLU A 122 10.53 -13.04 -8.86
N VAL A 123 10.43 -13.02 -7.53
CA VAL A 123 10.67 -14.21 -6.70
C VAL A 123 9.52 -15.21 -6.80
N LEU A 124 8.27 -14.74 -6.75
CA LEU A 124 7.12 -15.61 -6.77
C LEU A 124 6.90 -16.30 -8.13
N ARG A 125 7.24 -15.66 -9.24
CA ARG A 125 7.19 -16.32 -10.55
C ARG A 125 8.13 -17.51 -10.64
N GLU A 126 9.33 -17.41 -10.09
CA GLU A 126 10.25 -18.58 -10.00
C GLU A 126 9.69 -19.71 -9.13
N ALA A 127 8.81 -19.36 -8.19
CA ALA A 127 8.05 -20.31 -7.38
C ALA A 127 6.75 -20.79 -8.05
N GLY A 128 6.47 -20.42 -9.29
CA GLY A 128 5.31 -20.87 -10.07
C GLY A 128 4.02 -20.10 -9.79
N TYR A 129 4.07 -18.89 -9.24
CA TYR A 129 2.92 -18.01 -9.12
C TYR A 129 2.66 -17.25 -10.42
N ARG A 130 1.38 -17.03 -10.73
CA ARG A 130 0.96 -16.00 -11.67
C ARG A 130 1.01 -14.64 -10.98
N THR A 131 1.32 -13.57 -11.71
CA THR A 131 1.57 -12.27 -11.07
C THR A 131 0.95 -11.14 -11.86
N ALA A 132 0.11 -10.32 -11.19
CA ALA A 132 -0.47 -9.13 -11.78
C ALA A 132 -0.35 -7.91 -10.86
N MET A 133 -0.30 -6.74 -11.47
CA MET A 133 -0.40 -5.47 -10.77
C MET A 133 -1.50 -4.62 -11.38
N VAL A 134 -2.30 -4.00 -10.53
CA VAL A 134 -3.26 -2.98 -10.92
C VAL A 134 -3.02 -1.72 -10.11
N GLY A 135 -2.93 -0.57 -10.77
CA GLY A 135 -2.88 0.71 -10.09
C GLY A 135 -1.54 1.45 -10.16
N LYS A 136 -1.22 2.18 -9.11
CA LYS A 136 -0.08 3.10 -9.04
C LYS A 136 1.25 2.36 -8.83
N TRP A 137 2.17 2.52 -9.79
CA TRP A 137 3.53 2.00 -9.70
C TRP A 137 4.48 2.90 -8.89
N HIS A 138 4.76 4.08 -9.41
CA HIS A 138 5.60 5.14 -8.80
C HIS A 138 7.03 4.69 -8.42
N LEU A 139 7.64 3.77 -9.18
CA LEU A 139 9.00 3.25 -8.97
C LEU A 139 9.87 3.33 -10.23
N SER A 140 9.45 4.10 -11.23
CA SER A 140 10.19 4.36 -12.46
C SER A 140 10.82 5.74 -12.44
N LEU A 141 12.03 5.84 -12.97
CA LEU A 141 12.74 7.11 -13.12
C LEU A 141 11.91 8.11 -13.92
N THR A 142 11.81 9.31 -13.43
CA THR A 142 11.20 10.43 -14.15
C THR A 142 12.28 11.16 -14.92
N GLU A 143 12.29 11.02 -16.25
CA GLU A 143 13.37 11.58 -17.08
C GLU A 143 13.22 13.07 -17.34
N SER A 144 12.01 13.56 -17.56
CA SER A 144 11.78 14.95 -17.96
C SER A 144 10.47 15.51 -17.41
N PRO A 145 10.49 16.11 -16.20
CA PRO A 145 9.28 16.67 -15.60
C PRO A 145 8.55 17.69 -16.46
N GLY A 146 9.28 18.51 -17.23
CA GLY A 146 8.70 19.54 -18.11
C GLY A 146 7.92 19.00 -19.31
N ASP A 147 8.18 17.77 -19.73
CA ASP A 147 7.51 17.15 -20.88
C ASP A 147 6.26 16.35 -20.48
N HIS A 148 6.03 16.13 -19.19
CA HIS A 148 4.95 15.27 -18.71
C HIS A 148 3.56 15.74 -19.14
N MET A 149 3.28 17.04 -19.07
CA MET A 149 1.99 17.59 -19.46
C MET A 149 1.66 17.34 -20.93
N LYS A 150 2.67 17.37 -21.81
CA LYS A 150 2.49 17.05 -23.24
C LYS A 150 2.27 15.56 -23.48
N PHE A 151 2.81 14.73 -22.62
CA PHE A 151 2.58 13.29 -22.62
C PHE A 151 1.13 12.91 -22.33
N LEU A 152 0.48 13.70 -21.48
CA LEU A 152 -0.84 13.40 -20.96
C LEU A 152 -1.93 13.51 -21.99
N ASN A 153 -1.80 14.48 -22.89
CA ASN A 153 -2.83 14.85 -23.84
C ASN A 153 -2.61 14.20 -25.21
N ASN A 154 -2.14 12.96 -25.26
CA ASN A 154 -1.91 12.20 -26.50
C ASN A 154 -0.90 12.81 -27.48
N GLN A 155 -0.31 13.93 -27.15
CA GLN A 155 0.56 14.64 -28.08
C GLN A 155 2.00 14.14 -28.06
N ALA A 156 2.36 13.41 -27.02
CA ALA A 156 3.73 13.03 -26.80
C ALA A 156 4.01 11.54 -26.94
N ILE A 157 3.21 10.87 -27.71
CA ILE A 157 3.36 9.45 -28.04
C ILE A 157 4.72 9.13 -28.66
N ARG A 158 5.47 10.11 -29.07
CA ARG A 158 6.82 9.97 -29.60
C ARG A 158 7.88 9.83 -28.51
N LYS A 159 7.61 10.25 -27.26
CA LYS A 159 8.51 10.07 -26.12
C LYS A 159 7.82 9.22 -25.07
N ARG A 160 8.56 8.27 -24.51
CA ARG A 160 8.08 7.43 -23.40
C ARG A 160 8.06 8.25 -22.12
N PHE A 161 7.10 7.99 -21.25
CA PHE A 161 7.00 8.63 -19.93
C PHE A 161 8.25 8.37 -19.07
N SER A 162 8.76 7.15 -19.14
CA SER A 162 9.90 6.67 -18.40
C SER A 162 10.48 5.47 -19.15
N ASP A 163 11.67 4.98 -18.76
CA ASP A 163 12.24 3.77 -19.34
C ASP A 163 11.34 2.56 -19.03
N PRO A 164 10.79 1.87 -20.06
CA PRO A 164 9.97 0.69 -19.89
C PRO A 164 10.68 -0.48 -19.17
N ALA A 165 12.01 -0.50 -19.13
CA ALA A 165 12.77 -1.47 -18.35
C ALA A 165 12.52 -1.33 -16.83
N THR A 166 11.96 -0.19 -16.40
CA THR A 166 11.60 0.08 -15.00
C THR A 166 10.10 -0.12 -14.71
N TYR A 167 9.29 -0.48 -15.71
CA TYR A 167 7.85 -0.69 -15.55
C TYR A 167 7.54 -2.02 -14.82
N PRO A 168 6.32 -2.18 -14.28
CA PRO A 168 5.95 -3.39 -13.52
C PRO A 168 6.21 -4.70 -14.25
N VAL A 169 5.85 -4.80 -15.53
CA VAL A 169 6.05 -6.04 -16.31
C VAL A 169 7.54 -6.36 -16.53
N SER A 170 8.42 -5.36 -16.54
CA SER A 170 9.86 -5.55 -16.58
C SER A 170 10.47 -5.91 -15.22
N ARG A 171 9.67 -5.82 -14.15
CA ARG A 171 10.04 -6.12 -12.78
C ARG A 171 9.19 -7.25 -12.18
N GLY A 172 8.84 -8.23 -13.02
CA GLY A 172 8.32 -9.53 -12.63
C GLY A 172 6.80 -9.69 -12.72
N PHE A 173 6.01 -8.64 -12.90
CA PHE A 173 4.58 -8.80 -13.16
C PHE A 173 4.35 -9.29 -14.60
N GLU A 174 3.45 -10.24 -14.77
CA GLU A 174 3.05 -10.73 -16.09
C GLU A 174 2.08 -9.76 -16.77
N GLU A 175 1.26 -9.09 -15.97
CA GLU A 175 0.25 -8.14 -16.45
C GLU A 175 0.22 -6.91 -15.54
N HIS A 176 -0.02 -5.77 -16.15
CA HIS A 176 -0.16 -4.49 -15.45
C HIS A 176 -1.19 -3.59 -16.13
N TYR A 177 -2.12 -3.05 -15.35
CA TYR A 177 -2.96 -1.93 -15.75
C TYR A 177 -2.88 -0.84 -14.68
N GLY A 178 -2.35 0.34 -15.02
CA GLY A 178 -2.23 1.39 -14.03
C GLY A 178 -1.34 2.55 -14.46
N ILE A 179 -1.08 3.46 -13.51
CA ILE A 179 -0.26 4.64 -13.75
C ILE A 179 1.20 4.42 -13.32
N ILE A 180 2.11 4.91 -14.15
CA ILE A 180 3.55 4.85 -13.86
C ILE A 180 3.95 5.96 -12.89
N TRP A 181 3.36 7.16 -13.02
CA TRP A 181 3.62 8.30 -12.14
C TRP A 181 2.82 8.23 -10.82
N GLY A 182 3.07 9.18 -9.92
CA GLY A 182 2.50 9.22 -8.58
C GLY A 182 1.20 10.00 -8.42
N VAL A 183 0.86 10.84 -9.37
CA VAL A 183 -0.27 11.78 -9.30
C VAL A 183 -1.01 11.81 -10.62
N THR A 184 -2.34 11.85 -10.59
CA THR A 184 -3.15 11.93 -11.81
C THR A 184 -4.56 12.44 -11.51
N SER A 185 -5.27 12.92 -12.54
CA SER A 185 -6.74 13.07 -12.48
C SER A 185 -7.38 11.68 -12.36
N TYR A 186 -8.48 11.58 -11.62
CA TYR A 186 -9.24 10.32 -11.49
C TYR A 186 -10.16 10.06 -12.67
N PHE A 187 -10.49 11.10 -13.42
CA PHE A 187 -11.40 11.04 -14.59
C PHE A 187 -10.66 10.97 -15.92
N ASP A 188 -9.46 11.53 -15.98
CA ASP A 188 -8.60 11.54 -17.15
C ASP A 188 -7.14 11.33 -16.74
N PRO A 189 -6.75 10.07 -16.41
CA PRO A 189 -5.46 9.78 -15.87
C PRO A 189 -4.35 9.84 -16.92
N TYR A 190 -3.29 10.52 -16.60
CA TYR A 190 -2.07 10.45 -17.38
C TYR A 190 -1.11 9.36 -16.89
N SER A 191 -0.10 9.07 -17.67
CA SER A 191 0.83 7.96 -17.44
C SER A 191 0.14 6.59 -17.26
N LEU A 192 -1.13 6.48 -17.69
CA LEU A 192 -1.86 5.23 -17.69
C LEU A 192 -1.31 4.31 -18.78
N VAL A 193 -0.99 3.08 -18.40
CA VAL A 193 -0.48 2.05 -19.31
C VAL A 193 -1.19 0.73 -19.07
N HIS A 194 -1.28 -0.07 -20.12
CA HIS A 194 -1.57 -1.49 -20.05
C HIS A 194 -0.30 -2.23 -20.47
N ASP A 195 0.35 -2.90 -19.54
CA ASP A 195 1.70 -3.46 -19.65
C ASP A 195 2.74 -2.40 -20.02
N LEU A 196 3.18 -2.39 -21.26
CA LEU A 196 4.13 -1.40 -21.82
C LEU A 196 3.45 -0.36 -22.72
N LYS A 197 2.15 -0.51 -23.00
CA LYS A 197 1.44 0.31 -23.98
C LYS A 197 0.70 1.46 -23.28
N PRO A 198 0.94 2.72 -23.66
CA PRO A 198 0.15 3.84 -23.17
C PRO A 198 -1.33 3.68 -23.51
N VAL A 199 -2.21 3.87 -22.53
CA VAL A 199 -3.65 4.03 -22.73
C VAL A 199 -3.91 5.50 -23.04
N ARG A 200 -4.28 5.79 -24.28
CA ARG A 200 -4.37 7.16 -24.83
C ARG A 200 -5.70 7.84 -24.48
N GLU A 201 -6.75 7.07 -24.48
CA GLU A 201 -8.11 7.55 -24.29
C GLU A 201 -8.83 6.64 -23.31
N VAL A 202 -9.66 7.24 -22.49
CA VAL A 202 -10.57 6.54 -21.59
C VAL A 202 -12.00 6.98 -21.87
N ALA A 203 -12.99 6.18 -21.48
CA ALA A 203 -14.41 6.49 -21.64
C ALA A 203 -14.77 7.81 -20.93
N LYS A 204 -15.87 8.45 -21.35
CA LYS A 204 -16.31 9.73 -20.76
C LYS A 204 -16.69 9.61 -19.29
N ASP A 205 -17.22 8.46 -18.90
CA ASP A 205 -17.64 8.08 -17.56
C ASP A 205 -16.54 7.36 -16.76
N TYR A 206 -15.30 7.35 -17.28
CA TYR A 206 -14.17 6.70 -16.65
C TYR A 206 -13.89 7.28 -15.26
N TYR A 207 -13.72 6.39 -14.29
CA TYR A 207 -13.23 6.71 -12.96
C TYR A 207 -12.17 5.69 -12.54
N ILE A 208 -10.94 6.15 -12.29
CA ILE A 208 -9.76 5.28 -12.16
C ILE A 208 -9.87 4.25 -11.04
N THR A 209 -10.54 4.59 -9.92
CA THR A 209 -10.75 3.66 -8.79
C THR A 209 -11.60 2.46 -9.22
N ASP A 210 -12.63 2.70 -10.04
CA ASP A 210 -13.46 1.62 -10.58
C ASP A 210 -12.70 0.77 -11.59
N ALA A 211 -12.00 1.41 -12.52
CA ALA A 211 -11.20 0.71 -13.50
C ALA A 211 -10.14 -0.19 -12.84
N PHE A 212 -9.51 0.27 -11.75
CA PHE A 212 -8.58 -0.57 -11.00
C PHE A 212 -9.26 -1.75 -10.33
N SER A 213 -10.46 -1.55 -9.78
CA SER A 213 -11.22 -2.63 -9.18
C SER A 213 -11.65 -3.67 -10.21
N ASP A 214 -12.09 -3.22 -11.39
CA ASP A 214 -12.56 -4.07 -12.48
C ASP A 214 -11.42 -4.91 -13.08
N HIS A 215 -10.26 -4.30 -13.34
CA HIS A 215 -9.08 -5.07 -13.79
C HIS A 215 -8.55 -6.04 -12.72
N ALA A 216 -8.66 -5.70 -11.43
CA ALA A 216 -8.30 -6.62 -10.36
C ALA A 216 -9.22 -7.86 -10.35
N VAL A 217 -10.52 -7.66 -10.54
CA VAL A 217 -11.51 -8.74 -10.68
C VAL A 217 -11.23 -9.58 -11.93
N GLU A 218 -10.96 -8.93 -13.07
CA GLU A 218 -10.62 -9.60 -14.33
C GLU A 218 -9.40 -10.51 -14.18
N TYR A 219 -8.32 -10.03 -13.57
CA TYR A 219 -7.11 -10.85 -13.38
C TYR A 219 -7.33 -12.00 -12.41
N VAL A 220 -8.08 -11.78 -11.32
CA VAL A 220 -8.46 -12.87 -10.41
C VAL A 220 -9.29 -13.94 -11.15
N GLU A 221 -10.28 -13.54 -11.94
CA GLU A 221 -11.07 -14.47 -12.73
C GLU A 221 -10.22 -15.24 -13.75
N LYS A 222 -9.31 -14.54 -14.44
CA LYS A 222 -8.39 -15.16 -15.40
C LYS A 222 -7.50 -16.20 -14.76
N TYR A 223 -6.86 -15.86 -13.62
CA TYR A 223 -5.91 -16.76 -12.96
C TYR A 223 -6.58 -17.91 -12.21
N SER A 224 -7.81 -17.74 -11.75
CA SER A 224 -8.57 -18.83 -11.11
C SER A 224 -8.90 -20.00 -12.04
N ARG A 225 -8.77 -19.83 -13.36
CA ARG A 225 -8.94 -20.91 -14.36
C ARG A 225 -7.73 -21.84 -14.43
N GLY A 226 -6.57 -21.39 -13.92
CA GLY A 226 -5.35 -22.19 -13.79
C GLY A 226 -5.29 -23.01 -12.50
N LYS A 227 -4.18 -23.72 -12.31
CA LYS A 227 -3.90 -24.47 -11.07
C LYS A 227 -2.89 -23.75 -10.18
N GLU A 228 -2.16 -22.79 -10.75
CA GLU A 228 -1.12 -22.05 -10.09
C GLU A 228 -1.74 -21.01 -9.14
N PRO A 229 -1.16 -20.79 -7.95
CA PRO A 229 -1.54 -19.66 -7.11
C PRO A 229 -1.13 -18.34 -7.77
N PHE A 230 -1.74 -17.24 -7.35
CA PHE A 230 -1.41 -15.92 -7.90
C PHE A 230 -1.02 -14.91 -6.81
N PHE A 231 -0.24 -13.93 -7.24
CA PHE A 231 0.05 -12.71 -6.51
C PHE A 231 -0.55 -11.51 -7.24
N LEU A 232 -1.43 -10.79 -6.58
CA LEU A 232 -2.02 -9.54 -7.09
C LEU A 232 -1.61 -8.37 -6.19
N TYR A 233 -0.96 -7.35 -6.77
CA TYR A 233 -0.71 -6.07 -6.12
C TYR A 233 -1.72 -5.04 -6.63
N LEU A 234 -2.76 -4.76 -5.83
CA LEU A 234 -3.79 -3.76 -6.11
C LEU A 234 -3.45 -2.47 -5.39
N ALA A 235 -2.88 -1.52 -6.12
CA ALA A 235 -2.33 -0.28 -5.60
C ALA A 235 -3.19 0.92 -6.02
N TYR A 236 -4.26 1.20 -5.27
CA TYR A 236 -5.12 2.33 -5.54
C TYR A 236 -4.38 3.67 -5.47
N THR A 237 -4.82 4.64 -6.29
CA THR A 237 -4.40 6.03 -6.18
C THR A 237 -5.19 6.78 -5.10
N ALA A 238 -6.40 6.32 -4.78
CA ALA A 238 -7.26 6.91 -3.75
C ALA A 238 -6.71 6.63 -2.34
N PRO A 239 -6.88 7.59 -1.41
CA PRO A 239 -7.49 8.91 -1.57
C PRO A 239 -6.48 10.07 -1.81
N HIS A 240 -5.35 9.82 -2.49
CA HIS A 240 -4.36 10.87 -2.83
C HIS A 240 -5.01 12.03 -3.60
N TRP A 241 -4.57 13.26 -3.38
CA TRP A 241 -5.02 14.39 -4.19
C TRP A 241 -4.67 14.20 -5.68
N PRO A 242 -5.44 14.80 -6.63
CA PRO A 242 -6.56 15.72 -6.44
C PRO A 242 -7.76 15.05 -5.80
N LEU A 243 -8.49 15.81 -4.96
CA LEU A 243 -9.73 15.35 -4.35
C LEU A 243 -10.82 15.26 -5.43
N HIS A 244 -10.91 14.12 -6.05
CA HIS A 244 -11.86 13.78 -7.10
C HIS A 244 -12.73 12.62 -6.67
N ALA A 245 -14.05 12.78 -6.66
CA ALA A 245 -14.99 11.71 -6.34
C ALA A 245 -16.30 11.88 -7.11
N LEU A 246 -17.03 10.78 -7.21
CA LEU A 246 -18.33 10.77 -7.87
C LEU A 246 -19.37 11.49 -6.99
N PRO A 247 -20.30 12.26 -7.59
CA PRO A 247 -21.28 13.04 -6.84
C PRO A 247 -22.13 12.22 -5.87
N GLU A 248 -22.50 11.01 -6.23
CA GLU A 248 -23.29 10.10 -5.40
C GLU A 248 -22.57 9.67 -4.13
N ASP A 249 -21.25 9.44 -4.21
CA ASP A 249 -20.44 9.09 -3.04
C ASP A 249 -20.21 10.31 -2.13
N ILE A 250 -20.01 11.49 -2.70
CA ILE A 250 -19.83 12.72 -1.91
C ILE A 250 -21.10 13.06 -1.11
N ARG A 251 -22.29 12.90 -1.70
CA ARG A 251 -23.57 13.16 -1.01
C ARG A 251 -23.73 12.39 0.30
N LYS A 252 -23.13 11.22 0.42
CA LYS A 252 -23.17 10.41 1.65
C LYS A 252 -22.51 11.10 2.85
N TYR A 253 -21.65 12.09 2.62
CA TYR A 253 -20.78 12.73 3.63
C TYR A 253 -20.98 14.25 3.73
N GLU A 254 -21.93 14.84 3.01
CA GLU A 254 -22.10 16.30 2.92
C GLU A 254 -22.25 16.99 4.29
N ASP A 255 -22.91 16.35 5.24
CA ASP A 255 -23.15 16.91 6.56
C ASP A 255 -22.14 16.43 7.62
N THR A 256 -21.46 15.33 7.35
CA THR A 256 -20.61 14.64 8.34
C THR A 256 -19.50 15.54 8.88
N TYR A 257 -18.89 16.37 8.04
CA TYR A 257 -17.70 17.15 8.39
C TYR A 257 -17.98 18.61 8.72
N LYS A 258 -19.25 19.04 8.69
CA LYS A 258 -19.66 20.38 9.09
C LYS A 258 -19.39 20.67 10.57
N VAL A 259 -19.29 19.62 11.39
CA VAL A 259 -18.92 19.69 12.81
C VAL A 259 -17.44 20.07 13.04
N GLY A 260 -16.60 19.99 12.01
CA GLY A 260 -15.20 20.39 12.03
C GLY A 260 -14.22 19.32 12.53
N TRP A 261 -12.93 19.59 12.27
CA TRP A 261 -11.86 18.64 12.52
C TRP A 261 -11.68 18.26 13.99
N ASP A 262 -11.90 19.18 14.95
CA ASP A 262 -11.73 18.88 16.38
C ASP A 262 -12.79 17.91 16.90
N ALA A 263 -14.04 18.08 16.47
CA ALA A 263 -15.14 17.18 16.81
C ALA A 263 -14.88 15.78 16.25
N ILE A 264 -14.45 15.71 14.97
CA ILE A 264 -14.07 14.44 14.32
C ILE A 264 -12.91 13.77 15.05
N ARG A 265 -11.83 14.49 15.38
CA ARG A 265 -10.69 13.94 16.12
C ARG A 265 -11.11 13.33 17.46
N LYS A 266 -11.91 14.06 18.23
CA LYS A 266 -12.40 13.59 19.53
C LYS A 266 -13.28 12.35 19.39
N ALA A 267 -14.18 12.35 18.41
CA ALA A 267 -15.07 11.21 18.15
C ALA A 267 -14.29 9.95 17.72
N ARG A 268 -13.33 10.09 16.80
CA ARG A 268 -12.43 9.00 16.37
C ARG A 268 -11.64 8.44 17.55
N PHE A 269 -11.00 9.31 18.33
CA PHE A 269 -10.23 8.91 19.51
C PHE A 269 -11.08 8.11 20.50
N LYS A 270 -12.28 8.59 20.81
CA LYS A 270 -13.22 7.89 21.70
C LYS A 270 -13.53 6.50 21.19
N ARG A 271 -13.93 6.37 19.91
CA ARG A 271 -14.25 5.05 19.30
C ARG A 271 -13.05 4.09 19.31
N MET A 272 -11.85 4.59 19.02
CA MET A 272 -10.64 3.76 19.04
C MET A 272 -10.36 3.14 20.41
N VAL A 273 -10.59 3.90 21.49
CA VAL A 273 -10.46 3.41 22.88
C VAL A 273 -11.56 2.38 23.18
N GLU A 274 -12.81 2.69 22.81
CA GLU A 274 -13.94 1.77 23.00
C GLU A 274 -13.77 0.44 22.24
N MET A 275 -13.20 0.48 21.06
CA MET A 275 -12.91 -0.71 20.22
C MET A 275 -11.64 -1.46 20.64
N GLY A 276 -10.87 -0.97 21.62
CA GLY A 276 -9.59 -1.54 22.02
C GLY A 276 -8.45 -1.40 20.99
N VAL A 277 -8.64 -0.60 19.94
CA VAL A 277 -7.60 -0.27 18.95
C VAL A 277 -6.49 0.53 19.61
N LEU A 278 -6.83 1.43 20.51
CA LEU A 278 -5.92 2.08 21.44
C LEU A 278 -6.09 1.49 22.83
N ASP A 279 -4.98 1.30 23.52
CA ASP A 279 -4.99 0.90 24.92
C ASP A 279 -5.49 2.07 25.79
N LYS A 280 -6.48 1.81 26.66
CA LYS A 280 -7.16 2.82 27.46
C LYS A 280 -6.21 3.57 28.41
N GLU A 281 -5.22 2.89 28.96
CA GLU A 281 -4.32 3.47 29.98
C GLU A 281 -3.23 4.33 29.35
N SER A 282 -2.73 3.93 28.18
CA SER A 282 -1.67 4.62 27.44
C SER A 282 -2.16 5.55 26.34
N ALA A 283 -3.47 5.51 26.03
CA ALA A 283 -4.04 6.36 24.97
C ALA A 283 -3.96 7.85 25.33
N ARG A 284 -3.43 8.62 24.38
CA ARG A 284 -3.38 10.09 24.45
C ARG A 284 -3.85 10.64 23.10
N LEU A 285 -4.64 11.70 23.13
CA LEU A 285 -4.92 12.48 21.92
C LEU A 285 -3.84 13.54 21.79
N SER A 286 -3.07 13.51 20.72
CA SER A 286 -2.04 14.52 20.48
C SER A 286 -2.64 15.92 20.36
N ASP A 287 -1.86 16.94 20.66
CA ASP A 287 -2.27 18.31 20.47
C ASP A 287 -2.59 18.62 19.00
N ARG A 288 -3.48 19.57 18.81
CA ARG A 288 -3.80 20.11 17.50
C ARG A 288 -2.60 20.88 16.94
N ILE A 289 -2.27 20.64 15.69
CA ILE A 289 -1.08 21.21 15.03
C ILE A 289 -1.05 22.72 14.86
N ARG A 290 -2.23 23.36 14.93
CA ARG A 290 -2.40 24.80 14.81
C ARG A 290 -3.50 25.23 15.80
N PRO A 291 -3.15 25.33 17.09
CA PRO A 291 -4.15 25.58 18.14
C PRO A 291 -4.89 26.91 17.97
N GLU A 292 -4.26 27.87 17.29
CA GLU A 292 -4.88 29.17 16.97
C GLU A 292 -6.00 29.09 15.92
N LYS A 293 -6.04 28.03 15.10
CA LYS A 293 -7.09 27.84 14.10
C LYS A 293 -8.28 27.10 14.70
N LYS A 294 -9.37 27.80 14.92
CA LYS A 294 -10.60 27.24 15.43
C LYS A 294 -11.60 27.03 14.29
N TRP A 295 -12.37 25.95 14.35
CA TRP A 295 -13.38 25.65 13.34
C TRP A 295 -14.49 26.70 13.30
N GLU A 296 -14.95 27.17 14.47
CA GLU A 296 -16.03 28.13 14.64
C GLU A 296 -15.74 29.50 13.99
N SER A 297 -14.47 29.84 13.84
CA SER A 297 -14.00 31.05 13.15
C SER A 297 -13.37 30.79 11.80
N ASN A 298 -13.54 29.60 11.22
CA ASN A 298 -12.99 29.26 9.94
C ASN A 298 -13.80 29.88 8.78
N PRO A 299 -13.24 30.86 8.05
CA PRO A 299 -13.98 31.52 6.95
C PRO A 299 -14.16 30.60 5.73
N ARG A 300 -13.61 29.39 5.78
CA ARG A 300 -13.67 28.39 4.70
C ARG A 300 -14.32 27.09 5.16
N ALA A 301 -15.12 27.12 6.23
CA ALA A 301 -15.68 25.92 6.85
C ALA A 301 -16.44 25.04 5.86
N GLU A 302 -17.26 25.63 4.99
CA GLU A 302 -17.98 24.91 3.94
C GLU A 302 -17.02 24.18 2.97
N TRP A 303 -16.01 24.90 2.48
CA TRP A 303 -15.04 24.34 1.55
C TRP A 303 -14.18 23.23 2.21
N ASP A 304 -13.72 23.48 3.45
CA ASP A 304 -12.91 22.52 4.19
C ASP A 304 -13.73 21.27 4.56
N ALA A 305 -15.02 21.42 4.94
CA ALA A 305 -15.93 20.30 5.16
C ALA A 305 -16.14 19.47 3.88
N ARG A 306 -16.37 20.15 2.75
CA ARG A 306 -16.50 19.49 1.44
C ARG A 306 -15.21 18.76 1.03
N ALA A 307 -14.04 19.33 1.27
CA ALA A 307 -12.77 18.68 0.98
C ALA A 307 -12.61 17.33 1.72
N MET A 308 -13.00 17.29 3.01
CA MET A 308 -12.98 16.04 3.77
C MET A 308 -14.09 15.07 3.33
N ALA A 309 -15.26 15.58 2.93
CA ALA A 309 -16.33 14.75 2.37
C ALA A 309 -15.91 14.05 1.07
N VAL A 310 -15.14 14.74 0.20
CA VAL A 310 -14.57 14.14 -1.01
C VAL A 310 -13.53 13.07 -0.66
N HIS A 311 -12.64 13.34 0.30
CA HIS A 311 -11.68 12.34 0.78
C HIS A 311 -12.38 11.08 1.30
N ALA A 312 -13.44 11.24 2.09
CA ALA A 312 -14.23 10.13 2.58
C ALA A 312 -14.93 9.35 1.44
N ALA A 313 -15.48 10.06 0.47
CA ALA A 313 -16.09 9.47 -0.72
C ALA A 313 -15.10 8.64 -1.56
N MET A 314 -13.86 9.11 -1.67
CA MET A 314 -12.79 8.37 -2.36
C MET A 314 -12.47 7.05 -1.65
N ILE A 315 -12.45 7.03 -0.30
CA ILE A 315 -12.23 5.82 0.49
C ILE A 315 -13.43 4.88 0.42
N ASP A 316 -14.65 5.42 0.50
CA ASP A 316 -15.90 4.65 0.30
C ASP A 316 -15.90 3.93 -1.06
N ARG A 317 -15.44 4.61 -2.14
CA ARG A 317 -15.35 3.99 -3.46
C ARG A 317 -14.30 2.87 -3.52
N VAL A 318 -13.18 3.02 -2.82
CA VAL A 318 -12.19 1.92 -2.65
C VAL A 318 -12.85 0.73 -1.93
N ASP A 319 -13.60 0.99 -0.86
CA ASP A 319 -14.31 -0.06 -0.12
C ASP A 319 -15.30 -0.83 -1.01
N GLN A 320 -16.05 -0.13 -1.86
CA GLN A 320 -16.94 -0.75 -2.84
C GLN A 320 -16.15 -1.65 -3.82
N GLY A 321 -14.98 -1.19 -4.28
CA GLY A 321 -14.08 -1.98 -5.14
C GLY A 321 -13.55 -3.23 -4.44
N VAL A 322 -13.16 -3.11 -3.17
CA VAL A 322 -12.76 -4.26 -2.33
C VAL A 322 -13.93 -5.24 -2.18
N GLY A 323 -15.15 -4.73 -2.02
CA GLY A 323 -16.37 -5.55 -1.98
C GLY A 323 -16.57 -6.38 -3.24
N ARG A 324 -16.39 -5.76 -4.43
CA ARG A 324 -16.45 -6.48 -5.72
C ARG A 324 -15.39 -7.58 -5.82
N LEU A 325 -14.16 -7.28 -5.45
CA LEU A 325 -13.05 -8.23 -5.47
C LEU A 325 -13.32 -9.42 -4.52
N VAL A 326 -13.73 -9.15 -3.29
CA VAL A 326 -14.06 -10.19 -2.30
C VAL A 326 -15.27 -11.03 -2.75
N GLY A 327 -16.29 -10.38 -3.33
CA GLY A 327 -17.44 -11.05 -3.93
C GLY A 327 -17.02 -12.05 -5.01
N LYS A 328 -16.12 -11.64 -5.92
CA LYS A 328 -15.58 -12.51 -6.98
C LYS A 328 -14.76 -13.67 -6.42
N LEU A 329 -13.91 -13.44 -5.43
CA LEU A 329 -13.14 -14.52 -4.77
C LEU A 329 -14.06 -15.59 -4.14
N LYS A 330 -15.18 -15.18 -3.54
CA LYS A 330 -16.19 -16.08 -2.97
C LYS A 330 -16.95 -16.84 -4.05
N GLU A 331 -17.37 -16.17 -5.11
CA GLU A 331 -18.02 -16.76 -6.28
C GLU A 331 -17.14 -17.88 -6.88
N LEU A 332 -15.84 -17.61 -7.03
CA LEU A 332 -14.86 -18.56 -7.55
C LEU A 332 -14.41 -19.62 -6.52
N LYS A 333 -14.90 -19.57 -5.28
CA LYS A 333 -14.57 -20.49 -4.17
C LYS A 333 -13.07 -20.56 -3.83
N ILE A 334 -12.35 -19.45 -4.02
CA ILE A 334 -10.92 -19.34 -3.70
C ILE A 334 -10.64 -18.37 -2.54
N PHE A 335 -11.67 -17.73 -1.99
CA PHE A 335 -11.57 -16.76 -0.91
C PHE A 335 -10.86 -17.32 0.33
N ASP A 336 -11.20 -18.55 0.73
CA ASP A 336 -10.69 -19.14 1.95
C ASP A 336 -9.17 -19.39 1.91
N ASN A 337 -8.61 -19.71 0.72
CA ASN A 337 -7.17 -19.88 0.52
C ASN A 337 -6.50 -18.67 -0.14
N THR A 338 -7.03 -17.48 0.12
CA THR A 338 -6.45 -16.21 -0.35
C THR A 338 -6.08 -15.34 0.85
N LEU A 339 -4.79 -15.05 1.01
CA LEU A 339 -4.31 -14.04 1.95
C LEU A 339 -4.55 -12.66 1.35
N ILE A 340 -5.32 -11.83 2.04
CA ILE A 340 -5.54 -10.41 1.70
C ILE A 340 -4.86 -9.54 2.75
N LEU A 341 -3.91 -8.69 2.32
CA LEU A 341 -3.28 -7.67 3.13
C LEU A 341 -3.76 -6.30 2.66
N PHE A 342 -4.36 -5.51 3.55
CA PHE A 342 -4.81 -4.14 3.26
C PHE A 342 -4.03 -3.13 4.11
N LEU A 343 -3.45 -2.09 3.47
CA LEU A 343 -2.65 -1.07 4.15
C LEU A 343 -2.61 0.26 3.38
N SER A 344 -2.11 1.34 4.02
CA SER A 344 -1.78 2.63 3.39
C SER A 344 -0.27 2.79 3.23
N ASP A 345 0.18 3.51 2.18
CA ASP A 345 1.60 3.70 1.88
C ASP A 345 2.29 4.79 2.74
N ASN A 346 1.52 5.69 3.33
CA ASN A 346 1.97 6.67 4.33
C ASN A 346 0.75 7.20 5.10
N GLY A 347 0.99 8.02 6.10
CA GLY A 347 -0.10 8.75 6.74
C GLY A 347 -0.73 9.79 5.81
N ALA A 348 -1.91 10.30 6.17
CA ALA A 348 -2.66 11.27 5.39
C ALA A 348 -1.80 12.48 4.98
N SER A 349 -2.09 13.05 3.82
CA SER A 349 -1.30 14.12 3.21
C SER A 349 -1.80 15.52 3.60
N PRO A 350 -0.93 16.40 4.07
CA PRO A 350 -1.27 17.80 4.32
C PRO A 350 -1.18 18.68 3.06
N GLU A 351 -0.86 18.09 1.92
CA GLU A 351 -0.53 18.81 0.68
C GLU A 351 -1.76 19.53 0.10
N GLU A 352 -1.56 20.76 -0.34
CA GLU A 352 -2.56 21.57 -1.04
C GLU A 352 -1.96 22.03 -2.38
N PRO A 353 -2.24 21.38 -3.51
CA PRO A 353 -1.77 21.82 -4.82
C PRO A 353 -2.39 23.18 -5.17
N ARG A 354 -1.53 24.17 -5.51
CA ARG A 354 -1.96 25.58 -5.63
C ARG A 354 -1.91 26.12 -7.03
N ARG A 355 -1.32 25.39 -7.96
CA ARG A 355 -1.11 25.82 -9.37
C ARG A 355 -0.89 24.61 -10.26
N PRO A 356 -1.14 24.74 -11.57
CA PRO A 356 -0.71 23.76 -12.55
C PRO A 356 0.79 23.46 -12.47
N GLY A 357 1.20 22.30 -12.94
CA GLY A 357 2.58 21.84 -12.97
C GLY A 357 2.73 20.69 -13.96
N PHE A 358 3.89 20.07 -13.99
CA PHE A 358 4.15 18.98 -14.92
C PHE A 358 3.22 17.76 -14.71
N ASP A 359 2.66 17.61 -13.52
CA ASP A 359 1.76 16.53 -13.10
C ASP A 359 0.34 17.00 -12.73
N ARG A 360 0.01 18.24 -13.08
CA ARG A 360 -1.24 18.93 -12.71
C ARG A 360 -1.73 19.76 -13.86
N ASN A 361 -2.73 19.26 -14.56
CA ASN A 361 -3.27 19.87 -15.76
C ASN A 361 -3.96 21.22 -15.48
N SER A 362 -3.85 22.16 -16.42
CA SER A 362 -4.55 23.45 -16.37
C SER A 362 -5.95 23.40 -16.95
N GLU A 363 -6.23 22.39 -17.76
CA GLU A 363 -7.48 22.16 -18.45
C GLU A 363 -7.84 20.69 -18.44
N THR A 364 -9.13 20.40 -18.45
CA THR A 364 -9.65 19.05 -18.66
C THR A 364 -9.49 18.66 -20.14
N ARG A 365 -9.70 17.40 -20.46
CA ARG A 365 -9.64 16.86 -21.81
C ARG A 365 -10.56 17.57 -22.81
N ASP A 366 -11.73 18.01 -22.35
CA ASP A 366 -12.73 18.76 -23.12
C ASP A 366 -12.56 20.29 -23.06
N GLY A 367 -11.39 20.78 -22.60
CA GLY A 367 -11.00 22.19 -22.61
C GLY A 367 -11.57 23.05 -21.49
N ARG A 368 -12.24 22.46 -20.48
CA ARG A 368 -12.70 23.20 -19.30
C ARG A 368 -11.52 23.55 -18.40
N LYS A 369 -11.48 24.80 -17.93
CA LYS A 369 -10.42 25.27 -17.02
C LYS A 369 -10.45 24.52 -15.67
N VAL A 370 -9.30 24.06 -15.21
CA VAL A 370 -9.13 23.43 -13.89
C VAL A 370 -8.85 24.50 -12.83
N GLN A 371 -9.65 24.50 -11.77
CA GLN A 371 -9.55 25.43 -10.64
C GLN A 371 -8.55 24.95 -9.60
N TYR A 372 -7.55 25.80 -9.30
CA TYR A 372 -6.59 25.63 -8.20
C TYR A 372 -6.85 26.63 -7.07
N TYR A 373 -6.41 26.28 -5.84
CA TYR A 373 -6.73 27.06 -4.64
C TYR A 373 -5.45 27.55 -3.94
N GLY A 374 -4.99 28.74 -4.33
CA GLY A 374 -3.93 29.44 -3.61
C GLY A 374 -4.38 29.98 -2.24
N PRO A 375 -3.45 30.51 -1.43
CA PRO A 375 -3.76 31.05 -0.10
C PRO A 375 -4.82 32.16 -0.10
N LYS A 376 -4.88 32.96 -1.19
CA LYS A 376 -5.79 34.09 -1.37
C LYS A 376 -6.91 33.81 -2.38
N SER A 377 -6.99 32.57 -2.94
CA SER A 377 -8.04 32.24 -3.90
C SER A 377 -9.40 32.19 -3.23
N PRO A 378 -10.44 32.81 -3.82
CA PRO A 378 -11.79 32.61 -3.35
C PRO A 378 -12.18 31.15 -3.55
N ARG A 379 -12.58 30.47 -2.49
CA ARG A 379 -12.96 29.07 -2.51
C ARG A 379 -14.44 28.88 -2.85
N LYS A 380 -14.88 29.55 -3.94
CA LYS A 380 -16.28 29.51 -4.41
C LYS A 380 -16.65 28.19 -5.08
N VAL A 381 -15.69 27.55 -5.76
CA VAL A 381 -15.91 26.24 -6.37
C VAL A 381 -15.52 25.17 -5.36
N LEU A 382 -16.42 24.24 -5.10
CA LEU A 382 -16.22 23.17 -4.14
C LEU A 382 -15.40 22.02 -4.75
N PRO A 383 -14.55 21.33 -3.97
CA PRO A 383 -13.80 20.15 -4.43
C PRO A 383 -14.72 19.00 -4.84
N GLY A 384 -14.20 18.12 -5.68
CA GLY A 384 -14.84 16.86 -6.07
C GLY A 384 -14.85 16.61 -7.58
N PRO A 385 -15.31 17.55 -8.43
CA PRO A 385 -15.37 17.34 -9.86
C PRO A 385 -13.98 17.44 -10.52
N GLU A 386 -13.86 16.89 -11.74
CA GLU A 386 -12.67 16.93 -12.60
C GLU A 386 -12.10 18.34 -12.80
N THR A 387 -12.97 19.36 -12.80
CA THR A 387 -12.58 20.76 -12.98
C THR A 387 -11.95 21.40 -11.74
N THR A 388 -11.67 20.63 -10.67
CA THR A 388 -11.01 21.11 -9.46
C THR A 388 -9.73 20.33 -9.20
N TYR A 389 -8.73 20.99 -8.62
CA TYR A 389 -7.49 20.33 -8.23
C TYR A 389 -7.10 20.78 -6.82
N SER A 390 -7.36 19.96 -5.82
CA SER A 390 -7.20 20.33 -4.41
C SER A 390 -6.74 19.17 -3.56
N GLY A 391 -6.19 19.48 -2.39
CA GLY A 391 -6.01 18.60 -1.25
C GLY A 391 -6.78 19.16 -0.05
N PHE A 392 -6.93 18.40 1.03
CA PHE A 392 -7.72 18.81 2.19
C PHE A 392 -6.91 19.51 3.30
N GLY A 393 -5.59 19.61 3.13
CA GLY A 393 -4.72 20.40 3.97
C GLY A 393 -4.39 19.80 5.34
N PRO A 394 -3.56 20.54 6.13
CA PRO A 394 -2.95 19.97 7.33
C PRO A 394 -3.92 19.73 8.49
N MET A 395 -5.03 20.47 8.59
CA MET A 395 -5.98 20.28 9.69
C MET A 395 -6.72 18.94 9.54
N TRP A 396 -7.20 18.64 8.34
CA TRP A 396 -7.83 17.36 8.05
C TRP A 396 -6.81 16.20 8.00
N ALA A 397 -5.59 16.43 7.53
CA ALA A 397 -4.52 15.42 7.64
C ALA A 397 -4.25 15.02 9.10
N ASN A 398 -4.25 15.99 10.02
CA ASN A 398 -4.14 15.71 11.45
C ASN A 398 -5.37 14.96 12.00
N ALA A 399 -6.59 15.26 11.52
CA ALA A 399 -7.79 14.53 11.89
C ALA A 399 -7.77 13.08 11.36
N ALA A 400 -7.37 12.89 10.10
CA ALA A 400 -7.25 11.56 9.48
C ALA A 400 -6.20 10.67 10.17
N ASN A 401 -5.14 11.27 10.72
CA ASN A 401 -4.08 10.55 11.46
C ASN A 401 -4.33 10.46 12.97
N THR A 402 -5.53 10.77 13.46
CA THR A 402 -5.86 10.65 14.89
C THR A 402 -5.46 9.25 15.41
N PRO A 403 -4.82 9.13 16.58
CA PRO A 403 -4.52 10.17 17.57
C PRO A 403 -3.15 10.84 17.40
N PHE A 404 -2.41 10.49 16.35
CA PHE A 404 -1.00 10.74 16.19
C PHE A 404 -0.66 12.18 15.79
N ARG A 405 0.59 12.57 16.07
CA ARG A 405 1.20 13.81 15.59
C ARG A 405 1.66 13.67 14.15
N HIS A 406 1.62 14.76 13.42
CA HIS A 406 2.14 14.85 12.06
C HIS A 406 1.42 13.97 11.02
N TRP A 407 2.07 13.73 9.86
CA TRP A 407 1.50 13.21 8.64
C TRP A 407 2.59 12.76 7.64
N LYS A 408 2.20 12.44 6.44
CA LYS A 408 3.04 12.11 5.28
C LYS A 408 4.39 12.85 5.27
N ALA A 409 5.46 12.17 4.93
CA ALA A 409 6.85 12.64 4.90
C ALA A 409 7.47 12.99 6.27
N ARG A 410 6.78 12.70 7.39
CA ARG A 410 7.33 12.81 8.74
C ARG A 410 7.49 11.43 9.36
N ASN A 411 8.53 11.24 10.19
CA ASN A 411 8.80 9.93 10.79
C ASN A 411 8.20 9.77 12.20
N HIS A 412 7.37 10.74 12.63
CA HIS A 412 6.47 10.57 13.76
C HIS A 412 5.35 9.56 13.43
N GLU A 413 4.66 9.05 14.45
CA GLU A 413 3.64 8.00 14.25
C GLU A 413 2.60 8.38 13.18
N GLY A 414 2.15 9.65 13.11
CA GLY A 414 1.18 10.07 12.09
C GLY A 414 1.68 10.03 10.64
N GLY A 415 2.99 9.88 10.43
CA GLY A 415 3.54 9.70 9.09
C GLY A 415 3.91 8.27 8.75
N VAL A 416 4.35 7.47 9.74
CA VAL A 416 4.87 6.12 9.51
C VAL A 416 3.95 5.00 9.98
N ALA A 417 3.04 5.23 10.95
CA ALA A 417 2.09 4.21 11.33
C ALA A 417 1.00 4.05 10.25
N THR A 418 0.72 2.83 9.88
CA THR A 418 -0.31 2.48 8.91
C THR A 418 -1.23 1.41 9.48
N PRO A 419 -2.55 1.45 9.21
CA PRO A 419 -3.37 0.28 9.46
C PRO A 419 -2.88 -0.87 8.59
N LEU A 420 -2.78 -2.07 9.15
CA LEU A 420 -2.64 -3.29 8.38
C LEU A 420 -3.73 -4.27 8.81
N ILE A 421 -4.51 -4.75 7.84
CA ILE A 421 -5.47 -5.83 8.02
C ILE A 421 -4.93 -7.04 7.28
N ALA A 422 -4.83 -8.19 7.96
CA ALA A 422 -4.50 -9.47 7.36
C ALA A 422 -5.72 -10.39 7.47
N HIS A 423 -6.25 -10.82 6.33
CA HIS A 423 -7.39 -11.73 6.25
C HIS A 423 -7.02 -12.99 5.46
N TRP A 424 -7.15 -14.15 6.06
CA TRP A 424 -6.86 -15.43 5.40
C TRP A 424 -7.57 -16.58 6.13
N PRO A 425 -8.83 -16.90 5.80
CA PRO A 425 -9.63 -17.87 6.55
C PRO A 425 -8.96 -19.23 6.77
N LYS A 426 -8.30 -19.79 5.75
CA LYS A 426 -7.62 -21.09 5.84
C LYS A 426 -6.32 -21.06 6.64
N GLY A 427 -5.65 -19.91 6.75
CA GLY A 427 -4.30 -19.82 7.30
C GLY A 427 -4.16 -19.00 8.58
N LEU A 428 -5.23 -18.36 9.05
CA LEU A 428 -5.27 -17.65 10.32
C LEU A 428 -5.78 -18.58 11.41
N GLU A 429 -4.94 -18.89 12.40
CA GLU A 429 -5.35 -19.59 13.61
C GLU A 429 -5.87 -18.62 14.68
N ALA A 430 -5.56 -17.32 14.54
CA ALA A 430 -6.08 -16.28 15.40
C ALA A 430 -7.60 -16.13 15.23
N LYS A 431 -8.31 -15.88 16.35
CA LYS A 431 -9.74 -15.56 16.31
C LYS A 431 -9.99 -14.34 15.41
N GLY A 432 -10.94 -14.45 14.50
CA GLY A 432 -11.36 -13.34 13.65
C GLY A 432 -11.70 -12.10 14.48
N GLY A 433 -11.34 -10.92 13.97
CA GLY A 433 -11.50 -9.63 14.64
C GLY A 433 -10.44 -9.32 15.71
N SER A 434 -9.42 -10.18 15.85
CA SER A 434 -8.35 -9.95 16.82
C SER A 434 -7.48 -8.75 16.48
N ILE A 435 -6.82 -8.20 17.50
CA ILE A 435 -5.87 -7.08 17.39
C ILE A 435 -4.51 -7.57 17.83
N THR A 436 -3.48 -7.35 17.01
CA THR A 436 -2.09 -7.55 17.40
C THR A 436 -1.36 -6.23 17.58
N ARG A 437 -0.52 -6.17 18.60
CA ARG A 437 0.40 -5.07 18.90
C ARG A 437 1.85 -5.40 18.54
N GLU A 438 2.08 -6.57 17.91
CA GLU A 438 3.41 -6.96 17.43
C GLU A 438 3.90 -5.95 16.38
N PRO A 439 5.09 -5.36 16.54
CA PRO A 439 5.63 -4.44 15.56
C PRO A 439 5.92 -5.12 14.22
N GLY A 440 5.49 -4.49 13.14
CA GLY A 440 5.80 -4.90 11.78
C GLY A 440 6.16 -3.71 10.88
N HIS A 441 6.76 -4.00 9.75
CA HIS A 441 7.15 -2.99 8.77
C HIS A 441 6.86 -3.49 7.35
N VAL A 442 6.65 -2.61 6.39
CA VAL A 442 6.34 -2.98 4.99
C VAL A 442 7.39 -3.88 4.35
N ILE A 443 8.66 -3.86 4.84
CA ILE A 443 9.70 -4.79 4.38
C ILE A 443 9.35 -6.26 4.69
N ASP A 444 8.48 -6.52 5.67
CA ASP A 444 8.09 -7.85 6.11
C ASP A 444 7.16 -8.57 5.11
N ILE A 445 6.51 -7.80 4.24
CA ILE A 445 5.57 -8.36 3.25
C ILE A 445 6.31 -9.27 2.25
N MET A 446 7.48 -8.86 1.75
CA MET A 446 8.32 -9.73 0.90
C MET A 446 8.68 -11.03 1.63
N ALA A 447 9.18 -10.94 2.87
CA ALA A 447 9.56 -12.10 3.67
C ALA A 447 8.36 -13.03 3.90
N THR A 448 7.17 -12.47 4.11
CA THR A 448 5.92 -13.22 4.28
C THR A 448 5.52 -13.94 2.98
N CYS A 449 5.62 -13.27 1.84
CA CYS A 449 5.34 -13.88 0.55
C CYS A 449 6.29 -15.05 0.26
N VAL A 450 7.59 -14.88 0.52
CA VAL A 450 8.62 -15.94 0.36
C VAL A 450 8.31 -17.16 1.23
N ASP A 451 7.98 -16.94 2.51
CA ASP A 451 7.63 -17.97 3.47
C ASP A 451 6.38 -18.76 3.03
N LEU A 452 5.29 -18.06 2.70
CA LEU A 452 4.02 -18.67 2.29
C LEU A 452 4.10 -19.36 0.94
N ALA A 453 4.94 -18.87 0.04
CA ALA A 453 5.23 -19.52 -1.23
C ALA A 453 6.16 -20.74 -1.09
N LYS A 454 6.66 -21.03 0.13
CA LYS A 454 7.61 -22.11 0.41
C LYS A 454 8.85 -22.06 -0.51
N THR A 455 9.35 -20.84 -0.75
CA THR A 455 10.53 -20.59 -1.60
C THR A 455 11.63 -19.87 -0.81
N LYS A 456 12.72 -19.50 -1.48
CA LYS A 456 13.84 -18.79 -0.86
C LYS A 456 14.07 -17.45 -1.54
N TYR A 457 14.39 -16.44 -0.74
CA TYR A 457 14.88 -15.18 -1.26
C TYR A 457 16.25 -15.41 -1.92
N PRO A 458 16.47 -14.99 -3.18
CA PRO A 458 17.68 -15.35 -3.93
C PRO A 458 18.88 -14.51 -3.48
N GLY A 459 20.04 -15.15 -3.34
CA GLY A 459 21.32 -14.44 -3.20
C GLY A 459 21.85 -13.89 -4.55
N LYS A 460 21.41 -14.51 -5.67
CA LYS A 460 21.71 -14.07 -7.04
C LYS A 460 20.46 -14.14 -7.91
N TYR A 461 20.29 -13.16 -8.79
CA TYR A 461 19.19 -13.13 -9.76
C TYR A 461 19.67 -12.56 -11.09
N LYS A 462 19.40 -13.28 -12.18
CA LYS A 462 19.88 -12.92 -13.54
C LYS A 462 21.37 -12.57 -13.57
N GLY A 463 22.19 -13.38 -12.88
CA GLY A 463 23.66 -13.24 -12.84
C GLY A 463 24.20 -12.12 -11.93
N ARG A 464 23.35 -11.45 -11.15
CA ARG A 464 23.73 -10.33 -10.25
C ARG A 464 23.58 -10.74 -8.80
N ASP A 465 24.48 -10.27 -7.95
CA ASP A 465 24.34 -10.39 -6.49
C ASP A 465 23.22 -9.49 -6.00
N ILE A 466 22.33 -10.05 -5.17
CA ILE A 466 21.16 -9.37 -4.64
C ILE A 466 21.40 -8.93 -3.21
N THR A 467 20.98 -7.71 -2.90
CA THR A 467 21.02 -7.18 -1.53
C THR A 467 20.24 -8.10 -0.60
N PRO A 468 20.83 -8.55 0.53
CA PRO A 468 20.16 -9.45 1.47
C PRO A 468 18.86 -8.88 2.01
N LEU A 469 17.85 -9.75 2.18
CA LEU A 469 16.54 -9.42 2.71
C LEU A 469 16.64 -8.84 4.13
N GLU A 470 15.96 -7.72 4.38
CA GLU A 470 15.86 -7.09 5.71
C GLU A 470 14.56 -7.47 6.44
N GLY A 471 13.50 -7.80 5.70
CA GLY A 471 12.19 -8.15 6.23
C GLY A 471 12.19 -9.48 6.99
N LYS A 472 11.22 -9.63 7.89
CA LYS A 472 10.94 -10.86 8.65
C LYS A 472 9.48 -11.28 8.42
N SER A 473 9.22 -12.58 8.21
CA SER A 473 7.87 -13.08 7.94
C SER A 473 6.85 -12.72 9.02
N LEU A 474 5.64 -12.32 8.60
CA LEU A 474 4.47 -12.14 9.46
C LEU A 474 3.70 -13.46 9.68
N ALA A 475 4.00 -14.52 8.92
CA ALA A 475 3.28 -15.79 8.99
C ALA A 475 3.23 -16.41 10.40
N PRO A 476 4.26 -16.30 11.26
CA PRO A 476 4.15 -16.76 12.64
C PRO A 476 3.09 -16.01 13.46
N ILE A 477 2.83 -14.72 13.17
CA ILE A 477 1.73 -13.98 13.82
C ILE A 477 0.38 -14.56 13.41
N PHE A 478 0.22 -14.95 12.15
CA PHE A 478 -1.02 -15.56 11.63
C PHE A 478 -1.32 -16.91 12.31
N ARG A 479 -0.28 -17.71 12.60
CA ARG A 479 -0.40 -19.06 13.19
C ARG A 479 -0.36 -19.09 14.71
N GLN A 480 0.44 -18.22 15.33
CA GLN A 480 0.78 -18.30 16.77
C GLN A 480 0.51 -17.00 17.53
N GLY A 481 0.03 -15.95 16.85
CA GLY A 481 -0.23 -14.63 17.43
C GLY A 481 1.02 -13.81 17.75
N LYS A 482 2.23 -14.35 17.60
CA LYS A 482 3.51 -13.69 17.93
C LYS A 482 4.64 -14.14 17.00
N ARG A 483 5.72 -13.36 16.93
CA ARG A 483 6.95 -13.70 16.20
C ARG A 483 8.20 -13.14 16.90
N GLN A 484 9.38 -13.58 16.49
CA GLN A 484 10.61 -12.84 16.76
C GLN A 484 10.65 -11.61 15.81
N GLY A 485 10.31 -10.44 16.33
CA GLY A 485 10.30 -9.18 15.59
C GLY A 485 11.68 -8.66 15.21
N HIS A 486 11.72 -7.44 14.65
CA HIS A 486 12.95 -6.70 14.41
C HIS A 486 13.57 -6.24 15.73
N GLU A 487 14.90 -6.27 15.83
CA GLU A 487 15.61 -5.66 16.96
C GLU A 487 15.36 -4.13 16.98
N ALA A 488 15.42 -3.51 15.81
CA ALA A 488 15.05 -2.12 15.61
C ALA A 488 14.46 -1.90 14.20
N ILE A 489 13.61 -0.88 14.07
CA ILE A 489 13.04 -0.41 12.80
C ILE A 489 13.53 1.01 12.56
N TYR A 490 13.99 1.30 11.35
CA TYR A 490 14.67 2.54 11.01
C TYR A 490 13.90 3.32 9.94
N PHE A 491 13.97 4.64 10.04
CA PHE A 491 13.28 5.55 9.13
C PHE A 491 14.18 6.71 8.74
N GLU A 492 14.16 7.07 7.46
CA GLU A 492 14.72 8.30 6.93
C GLU A 492 13.93 8.79 5.73
N HIS A 493 13.57 10.07 5.71
CA HIS A 493 13.04 10.74 4.53
C HIS A 493 13.29 12.24 4.58
N TYR A 494 14.02 12.79 3.59
CA TYR A 494 14.38 14.21 3.49
C TYR A 494 15.00 14.79 4.77
N GLY A 495 15.85 14.02 5.45
CA GLY A 495 16.51 14.45 6.69
C GLY A 495 15.68 14.25 7.96
N ASN A 496 14.39 13.92 7.85
CA ASN A 496 13.63 13.41 8.98
C ASN A 496 14.16 12.02 9.31
N ARG A 497 14.41 11.72 10.57
CA ARG A 497 15.06 10.49 11.01
C ARG A 497 14.29 9.88 12.17
N ALA A 498 14.19 8.57 12.23
CA ALA A 498 13.71 7.89 13.43
C ALA A 498 14.28 6.46 13.53
N ILE A 499 14.27 5.94 14.76
CA ILE A 499 14.50 4.56 15.10
C ILE A 499 13.51 4.14 16.18
N ARG A 500 12.92 2.95 16.01
CA ARG A 500 12.15 2.28 17.06
C ARG A 500 12.91 1.03 17.50
N LYS A 501 13.20 0.91 18.79
CA LYS A 501 13.79 -0.28 19.42
C LYS A 501 12.95 -0.68 20.63
N GLY A 502 12.22 -1.81 20.50
CA GLY A 502 11.23 -2.19 21.49
C GLY A 502 10.16 -1.12 21.66
N ASP A 503 9.97 -0.65 22.90
CA ASP A 503 9.01 0.40 23.23
C ASP A 503 9.55 1.83 23.04
N TRP A 504 10.84 1.99 22.78
CA TRP A 504 11.45 3.30 22.62
C TRP A 504 11.51 3.73 21.17
N LYS A 505 11.16 4.99 20.95
CA LYS A 505 11.31 5.65 19.64
C LYS A 505 12.06 6.96 19.80
N LEU A 506 13.13 7.10 19.05
CA LEU A 506 13.87 8.33 18.87
C LEU A 506 13.52 8.90 17.50
N VAL A 507 13.09 10.16 17.43
CA VAL A 507 12.65 10.79 16.18
C VAL A 507 13.11 12.24 16.12
N THR A 508 13.41 12.74 14.90
CA THR A 508 13.69 14.16 14.67
C THR A 508 13.17 14.63 13.31
N LEU A 509 12.71 15.85 13.25
CA LEU A 509 12.54 16.58 12.00
C LEU A 509 13.89 17.12 11.54
N GLY A 510 14.15 17.16 10.24
CA GLY A 510 15.44 17.58 9.68
C GLY A 510 15.96 18.89 10.30
N GLY A 511 17.15 18.82 10.88
CA GLY A 511 17.79 19.97 11.55
C GLY A 511 17.26 20.34 12.93
N LYS A 512 16.30 19.58 13.49
CA LYS A 512 15.80 19.77 14.86
C LYS A 512 16.50 18.83 15.84
N PRO A 513 16.49 19.13 17.15
CA PRO A 513 16.88 18.18 18.19
C PRO A 513 16.10 16.86 18.11
N TRP A 514 16.68 15.81 18.69
CA TRP A 514 15.99 14.54 18.85
C TRP A 514 14.91 14.63 19.94
N GLU A 515 13.77 14.03 19.67
CA GLU A 515 12.68 13.75 20.63
C GLU A 515 12.69 12.26 20.95
N LEU A 516 12.51 11.87 22.21
CA LEU A 516 12.48 10.48 22.67
C LEU A 516 11.13 10.13 23.31
N PHE A 517 10.52 9.05 22.88
CA PHE A 517 9.22 8.60 23.37
C PHE A 517 9.25 7.14 23.81
N ASN A 518 8.44 6.81 24.82
CA ASN A 518 8.11 5.43 25.19
C ASN A 518 6.73 5.10 24.65
N LEU A 519 6.67 4.36 23.54
CA LEU A 519 5.42 4.08 22.82
C LEU A 519 4.45 3.16 23.57
N ALA A 520 4.92 2.38 24.54
CA ALA A 520 4.04 1.58 25.39
C ALA A 520 3.22 2.45 26.35
N LYS A 521 3.75 3.63 26.73
CA LYS A 521 3.10 4.59 27.64
C LYS A 521 2.51 5.80 26.93
N ASP A 522 3.02 6.15 25.77
CA ASP A 522 2.65 7.33 25.00
C ASP A 522 2.84 7.06 23.49
N ARG A 523 1.89 6.31 22.91
CA ARG A 523 1.90 5.99 21.49
C ARG A 523 1.74 7.24 20.59
N SER A 524 1.18 8.31 21.12
CA SER A 524 0.89 9.54 20.38
C SER A 524 2.04 10.55 20.39
N GLU A 525 3.18 10.22 21.02
CA GLU A 525 4.39 11.04 21.04
C GLU A 525 4.12 12.45 21.62
N THR A 526 3.44 12.50 22.78
CA THR A 526 3.03 13.76 23.43
C THR A 526 3.98 14.26 24.49
N VAL A 527 4.81 13.36 25.09
CA VAL A 527 5.74 13.69 26.18
C VAL A 527 7.17 13.34 25.76
N ASP A 528 7.95 14.35 25.40
CA ASP A 528 9.37 14.17 25.08
C ASP A 528 10.19 13.84 26.34
N LEU A 529 10.89 12.73 26.29
CA LEU A 529 11.73 12.20 27.37
C LEU A 529 13.24 12.37 27.10
N ALA A 530 13.64 13.05 26.01
CA ALA A 530 15.05 13.15 25.59
C ALA A 530 15.95 13.73 26.69
N ALA A 531 15.51 14.81 27.32
CA ALA A 531 16.28 15.45 28.42
C ALA A 531 16.41 14.56 29.67
N ARG A 532 15.45 13.66 29.89
CA ARG A 532 15.47 12.74 31.06
C ARG A 532 16.30 11.49 30.83
N HIS A 533 16.57 11.12 29.56
CA HIS A 533 17.26 9.88 29.20
C HIS A 533 18.36 10.11 28.15
N PRO A 534 19.36 10.98 28.39
CA PRO A 534 20.38 11.34 27.39
C PRO A 534 21.22 10.12 26.95
N GLY A 535 21.47 9.14 27.82
CA GLY A 535 22.16 7.90 27.46
C GLY A 535 21.37 7.05 26.46
N ARG A 536 20.04 7.00 26.59
CA ARG A 536 19.16 6.29 25.63
C ARG A 536 19.11 7.02 24.28
N VAL A 537 19.09 8.33 24.29
CA VAL A 537 19.18 9.14 23.06
C VAL A 537 20.45 8.81 22.31
N LYS A 538 21.61 8.82 23.00
CA LYS A 538 22.90 8.49 22.38
C LYS A 538 22.95 7.07 21.83
N GLU A 539 22.50 6.07 22.60
CA GLU A 539 22.42 4.66 22.16
C GLU A 539 21.65 4.53 20.84
N LEU A 540 20.44 5.10 20.79
CA LEU A 540 19.55 4.96 19.63
C LEU A 540 20.06 5.77 18.44
N GLU A 541 20.69 6.93 18.66
CA GLU A 541 21.32 7.71 17.60
C GLU A 541 22.53 6.98 17.00
N ASP A 542 23.37 6.35 17.81
CA ASP A 542 24.52 5.56 17.34
C ASP A 542 24.07 4.35 16.50
N LEU A 543 23.00 3.66 16.93
CA LEU A 543 22.38 2.59 16.15
C LEU A 543 21.81 3.08 14.82
N TRP A 544 21.10 4.22 14.82
CA TRP A 544 20.57 4.83 13.61
C TRP A 544 21.70 5.22 12.64
N ASN A 545 22.75 5.83 13.13
CA ASN A 545 23.91 6.24 12.32
C ASN A 545 24.63 5.03 11.68
N SER A 546 24.75 3.93 12.43
CA SER A 546 25.35 2.68 11.94
C SER A 546 24.51 2.07 10.82
N TRP A 547 23.18 1.99 11.02
CA TRP A 547 22.25 1.55 10.00
C TRP A 547 22.28 2.44 8.76
N ALA A 548 22.29 3.76 8.93
CA ALA A 548 22.27 4.74 7.84
C ALA A 548 23.48 4.61 6.91
N LYS A 549 24.67 4.33 7.47
CA LYS A 549 25.88 4.02 6.69
C LYS A 549 25.72 2.73 5.88
N LYS A 550 25.28 1.64 6.52
CA LYS A 550 25.07 0.33 5.87
C LYS A 550 24.00 0.41 4.78
N SER A 551 22.92 1.15 5.01
CA SER A 551 21.74 1.19 4.15
C SER A 551 21.79 2.25 3.05
N LYS A 552 22.94 2.83 2.75
CA LYS A 552 23.16 3.83 1.67
C LYS A 552 22.38 5.15 1.86
N VAL A 553 22.05 5.51 3.11
CA VAL A 553 21.48 6.82 3.41
C VAL A 553 22.49 7.94 3.13
N PHE A 554 23.76 7.63 3.28
CA PHE A 554 24.86 8.54 2.96
C PHE A 554 25.66 8.07 1.75
N PRO A 555 26.20 8.98 0.92
CA PRO A 555 26.00 10.44 1.00
C PRO A 555 24.58 10.83 0.54
N ARG A 556 24.00 11.83 1.20
CA ARG A 556 22.73 12.42 0.76
C ARG A 556 22.93 13.29 -0.49
N PRO A 557 21.87 13.47 -1.32
CA PRO A 557 21.86 14.47 -2.39
C PRO A 557 21.91 15.88 -1.85
#